data_5e2970f689e8a44db46d2dfcef4bc3e5
#
_entry.id   5e2970f689e8a44db46d2dfcef4bc3e5
#
_cell.length_a   1.000
_cell.length_b   1.000
_cell.length_c   1.000
_cell.angle_alpha   90.00
_cell.angle_beta   90.00
_cell.angle_gamma   90.00
#
_symmetry.space_group_name_H-M   'P 1'
#
loop_
_entity.id
_entity.type
_entity.pdbx_description
1 polymer ?
#
loop_
_entity_poly.entity_id
_entity_poly.type
_entity_poly.pdbx_seq_one_letter_code
_entity_poly.pdbx_strand_id
1 'polypeptide(L)'
;GVMLGTGMNAAYIQDKLNESFTKQIVVCESGKTRCVQRSDFDILLDKRTVKPGTFYMEKLCSGAYMGPVAFEAVRFACKDGLFTPNFSYNLQKLERLTTIDINQFLCGPYNTESVLGRAAIMSATPEDYDRLYQILDSIVERSARYAAAILSACVIQSGAGTNASKPVCILCNGTTFFKTHMIMNRVFGYLDTVLTKERGLYWKVVSLEDDITLGTAIAAFR
;
A
#
# COMPACT_ATOMS: atom_id res chain seq x y z
N GLY A 1 11.32 -6.49 -8.00
CA GLY A 1 10.87 -6.62 -6.60
C GLY A 1 10.17 -5.37 -6.10
N VAL A 2 9.42 -5.51 -5.03
CA VAL A 2 8.74 -4.41 -4.36
C VAL A 2 9.02 -4.45 -2.87
N MET A 3 9.20 -3.27 -2.31
CA MET A 3 9.16 -3.04 -0.87
C MET A 3 7.92 -2.21 -0.56
N LEU A 4 6.99 -2.75 0.24
CA LEU A 4 5.85 -2.03 0.81
C LEU A 4 5.88 -2.23 2.33
N GLY A 5 6.57 -1.33 2.97
CA GLY A 5 6.73 -1.25 4.42
C GLY A 5 6.39 0.15 4.92
N THR A 6 7.28 0.75 5.70
CA THR A 6 7.19 2.16 6.11
C THR A 6 7.11 3.10 4.91
N GLY A 7 7.94 2.83 3.87
CA GLY A 7 7.87 3.48 2.56
C GLY A 7 7.39 2.53 1.48
N MET A 8 7.44 3.00 0.22
CA MET A 8 7.13 2.22 -0.95
C MET A 8 8.13 2.46 -2.07
N ASN A 9 8.73 1.39 -2.57
CA ASN A 9 9.58 1.44 -3.76
C ASN A 9 9.58 0.10 -4.51
N ALA A 10 10.00 0.14 -5.77
CA ALA A 10 10.19 -1.05 -6.59
C ALA A 10 11.48 -0.96 -7.41
N ALA A 11 11.96 -2.13 -7.83
CA ALA A 11 13.10 -2.25 -8.73
C ALA A 11 12.90 -3.44 -9.67
N TYR A 12 13.48 -3.37 -10.86
CA TYR A 12 13.47 -4.45 -11.83
C TYR A 12 14.80 -4.54 -12.57
N ILE A 13 15.04 -5.68 -13.22
CA ILE A 13 16.22 -5.88 -14.06
C ILE A 13 15.85 -5.48 -15.48
N GLN A 14 16.59 -4.56 -16.05
CA GLN A 14 16.51 -4.14 -17.44
C GLN A 14 17.64 -4.82 -18.23
N ASP A 15 17.27 -5.57 -19.25
CA ASP A 15 18.25 -6.08 -20.22
C ASP A 15 18.54 -5.01 -21.28
N LYS A 16 19.81 -4.81 -21.62
CA LYS A 16 20.28 -3.92 -22.69
C LYS A 16 19.81 -2.47 -22.60
N LEU A 17 20.27 -1.74 -21.58
CA LEU A 17 20.06 -0.28 -21.53
C LEU A 17 20.87 0.47 -22.59
N ASN A 18 22.05 -0.05 -22.94
CA ASN A 18 22.90 0.45 -24.01
C ASN A 18 23.93 -0.65 -24.42
N GLU A 19 24.80 -0.37 -25.41
CA GLU A 19 25.81 -1.31 -25.89
C GLU A 19 26.85 -1.71 -24.83
N SER A 20 27.02 -0.89 -23.78
CA SER A 20 28.04 -1.11 -22.75
C SER A 20 27.55 -1.93 -21.55
N PHE A 21 26.21 -2.03 -21.34
CA PHE A 21 25.63 -2.71 -20.17
C PHE A 21 24.62 -3.77 -20.60
N THR A 22 24.94 -5.04 -20.32
CA THR A 22 24.08 -6.18 -20.65
C THR A 22 22.90 -6.37 -19.71
N LYS A 23 23.05 -5.98 -18.44
CA LYS A 23 21.99 -6.03 -17.41
C LYS A 23 22.18 -4.92 -16.38
N GLN A 24 21.12 -4.25 -16.02
CA GLN A 24 21.14 -3.21 -14.99
C GLN A 24 19.91 -3.29 -14.08
N ILE A 25 20.08 -3.01 -12.79
CA ILE A 25 18.97 -2.85 -11.87
C ILE A 25 18.49 -1.41 -11.95
N VAL A 26 17.22 -1.26 -12.31
CA VAL A 26 16.51 0.04 -12.30
C VAL A 26 15.74 0.17 -11.00
N VAL A 27 16.10 1.15 -10.19
CA VAL A 27 15.37 1.55 -8.99
C VAL A 27 14.34 2.59 -9.40
N CYS A 28 13.05 2.27 -9.23
CA CYS A 28 11.96 3.05 -9.82
C CYS A 28 11.70 4.38 -9.10
N GLU A 29 12.12 4.51 -7.82
CA GLU A 29 11.75 5.66 -6.97
C GLU A 29 10.22 5.92 -6.98
N SER A 30 9.46 4.83 -6.98
CA SER A 30 8.00 4.83 -7.23
C SER A 30 7.22 5.67 -6.23
N GLY A 31 7.68 5.79 -4.99
CA GLY A 31 7.08 6.67 -3.99
C GLY A 31 7.03 8.16 -4.42
N LYS A 32 7.92 8.58 -5.32
CA LYS A 32 7.99 9.95 -5.85
C LYS A 32 7.02 10.22 -7.01
N THR A 33 6.30 9.21 -7.51
CA THR A 33 5.34 9.35 -8.60
C THR A 33 4.31 10.43 -8.29
N ARG A 34 4.11 11.36 -9.25
CA ARG A 34 3.20 12.49 -9.12
C ARG A 34 1.87 12.30 -9.86
N CYS A 35 1.82 11.39 -10.82
CA CYS A 35 0.63 11.08 -11.63
C CYS A 35 -0.35 10.20 -10.84
N VAL A 36 -0.78 10.68 -9.67
CA VAL A 36 -1.73 10.01 -8.78
C VAL A 36 -2.85 10.97 -8.40
N GLN A 37 -4.08 10.46 -8.39
CA GLN A 37 -5.21 11.24 -7.92
C GLN A 37 -5.15 11.37 -6.39
N ARG A 38 -5.41 12.56 -5.89
CA ARG A 38 -5.42 12.90 -4.48
C ARG A 38 -6.76 13.51 -4.10
N SER A 39 -7.31 13.06 -2.99
CA SER A 39 -8.48 13.68 -2.36
C SER A 39 -8.09 14.90 -1.52
N ASP A 40 -9.08 15.65 -1.06
CA ASP A 40 -8.86 16.82 -0.20
C ASP A 40 -8.15 16.44 1.10
N PHE A 41 -8.48 15.29 1.68
CA PHE A 41 -7.80 14.81 2.88
C PHE A 41 -6.34 14.39 2.62
N ASP A 42 -6.00 13.86 1.46
CA ASP A 42 -4.61 13.60 1.06
C ASP A 42 -3.81 14.90 0.91
N ILE A 43 -4.42 15.91 0.30
CA ILE A 43 -3.82 17.25 0.12
C ILE A 43 -3.60 17.91 1.49
N LEU A 44 -4.56 17.79 2.40
CA LEU A 44 -4.46 18.34 3.74
C LEU A 44 -3.34 17.66 4.54
N LEU A 45 -3.26 16.33 4.47
CA LEU A 45 -2.17 15.57 5.09
C LEU A 45 -0.82 15.99 4.53
N ASP A 46 -0.68 16.04 3.20
CA ASP A 46 0.57 16.41 2.54
C ASP A 46 1.11 17.75 3.05
N LYS A 47 0.25 18.77 3.19
CA LYS A 47 0.62 20.10 3.72
C LYS A 47 1.19 20.05 5.14
N ARG A 48 0.85 19.04 5.93
CA ARG A 48 1.30 18.87 7.32
C ARG A 48 2.54 17.99 7.47
N THR A 49 3.00 17.37 6.38
CA THR A 49 4.20 16.54 6.40
C THR A 49 5.48 17.39 6.40
N VAL A 50 6.60 16.78 6.78
CA VAL A 50 7.92 17.46 6.81
C VAL A 50 8.36 17.96 5.43
N LYS A 51 7.94 17.28 4.37
CA LYS A 51 8.26 17.62 2.97
C LYS A 51 6.99 17.70 2.13
N PRO A 52 6.19 18.78 2.22
CA PRO A 52 5.01 18.96 1.40
C PRO A 52 5.37 18.98 -0.09
N GLY A 53 4.47 18.50 -0.94
CA GLY A 53 4.64 18.52 -2.39
C GLY A 53 5.61 17.46 -2.94
N THR A 54 6.04 16.51 -2.12
CA THR A 54 6.95 15.42 -2.52
C THR A 54 6.40 14.06 -2.10
N PHE A 55 6.91 12.97 -2.72
CA PHE A 55 6.57 11.60 -2.37
C PHE A 55 5.04 11.32 -2.38
N TYR A 56 4.33 11.80 -3.40
CA TYR A 56 2.87 11.73 -3.44
C TYR A 56 2.35 10.30 -3.34
N MET A 57 2.86 9.37 -4.16
CA MET A 57 2.40 8.00 -4.10
C MET A 57 2.71 7.33 -2.76
N GLU A 58 3.90 7.54 -2.21
CA GLU A 58 4.25 6.99 -0.90
C GLU A 58 3.29 7.46 0.19
N LYS A 59 2.93 8.76 0.19
CA LYS A 59 1.98 9.33 1.16
C LYS A 59 0.55 8.80 1.01
N LEU A 60 0.21 8.25 -0.15
CA LEU A 60 -1.12 7.68 -0.40
C LEU A 60 -1.23 6.22 0.02
N CYS A 61 -0.12 5.47 0.11
CA CYS A 61 -0.21 4.01 0.15
C CYS A 61 0.80 3.31 1.07
N SER A 62 1.83 3.99 1.58
CA SER A 62 2.82 3.30 2.41
C SER A 62 2.36 3.13 3.87
N GLY A 63 3.02 2.21 4.57
CA GLY A 63 2.69 1.89 5.96
C GLY A 63 2.84 3.05 6.93
N ALA A 64 3.74 4.02 6.65
CA ALA A 64 3.86 5.22 7.46
C ALA A 64 2.65 6.17 7.30
N TYR A 65 1.98 6.12 6.17
CA TYR A 65 0.97 7.13 5.81
C TYR A 65 -0.47 6.62 5.79
N MET A 66 -0.73 5.32 5.65
CA MET A 66 -2.11 4.80 5.67
C MET A 66 -2.89 5.22 6.93
N GLY A 67 -2.27 5.15 8.10
CA GLY A 67 -2.88 5.61 9.34
C GLY A 67 -3.23 7.10 9.33
N PRO A 68 -2.28 8.00 9.08
CA PRO A 68 -2.54 9.42 8.92
C PRO A 68 -3.57 9.77 7.85
N VAL A 69 -3.55 9.10 6.70
CA VAL A 69 -4.56 9.28 5.64
C VAL A 69 -5.95 8.88 6.15
N ALA A 70 -6.06 7.73 6.82
CA ALA A 70 -7.32 7.27 7.40
C ALA A 70 -7.84 8.23 8.46
N PHE A 71 -6.95 8.77 9.28
CA PHE A 71 -7.32 9.77 10.29
C PHE A 71 -7.97 11.00 9.65
N GLU A 72 -7.37 11.57 8.61
CA GLU A 72 -7.97 12.71 7.91
C GLU A 72 -9.26 12.31 7.18
N ALA A 73 -9.31 11.15 6.52
CA ALA A 73 -10.53 10.67 5.84
C ALA A 73 -11.71 10.51 6.82
N VAL A 74 -11.47 9.91 8.01
CA VAL A 74 -12.48 9.78 9.05
C VAL A 74 -12.95 11.14 9.56
N ARG A 75 -12.04 12.11 9.72
CA ARG A 75 -12.41 13.48 10.12
C ARG A 75 -13.27 14.18 9.08
N PHE A 76 -12.97 14.01 7.79
CA PHE A 76 -13.83 14.52 6.71
C PHE A 76 -15.20 13.85 6.76
N ALA A 77 -15.26 12.52 6.91
CA ALA A 77 -16.51 11.79 7.04
C ALA A 77 -17.37 12.25 8.24
N CYS A 78 -16.74 12.53 9.38
CA CYS A 78 -17.41 13.14 10.53
C CYS A 78 -18.00 14.52 10.20
N LYS A 79 -17.20 15.36 9.54
CA LYS A 79 -17.64 16.73 9.14
C LYS A 79 -18.79 16.70 8.14
N ASP A 80 -18.79 15.74 7.23
CA ASP A 80 -19.82 15.56 6.21
C ASP A 80 -21.07 14.83 6.72
N GLY A 81 -21.11 14.50 8.03
CA GLY A 81 -22.28 13.88 8.67
C GLY A 81 -22.52 12.42 8.27
N LEU A 82 -21.46 11.70 7.83
CA LEU A 82 -21.58 10.29 7.47
C LEU A 82 -21.85 9.38 8.67
N PHE A 83 -21.48 9.80 9.87
CA PHE A 83 -21.66 9.04 11.11
C PHE A 83 -22.73 9.66 12.00
N THR A 84 -23.31 8.84 12.87
CA THR A 84 -24.22 9.35 13.92
C THR A 84 -23.50 10.36 14.83
N PRO A 85 -24.22 11.33 15.42
CA PRO A 85 -23.58 12.38 16.23
C PRO A 85 -22.71 11.85 17.37
N ASN A 86 -23.18 10.81 18.06
CA ASN A 86 -22.46 10.22 19.20
C ASN A 86 -21.16 9.53 18.75
N PHE A 87 -21.21 8.79 17.66
CA PHE A 87 -20.04 8.13 17.15
C PHE A 87 -19.04 9.13 16.54
N SER A 88 -19.54 10.12 15.78
CA SER A 88 -18.74 11.23 15.25
C SER A 88 -18.00 11.96 16.37
N TYR A 89 -18.67 12.25 17.49
CA TYR A 89 -18.05 12.87 18.66
C TYR A 89 -16.89 12.03 19.23
N ASN A 90 -17.07 10.72 19.33
CA ASN A 90 -16.00 9.83 19.83
C ASN A 90 -14.83 9.68 18.84
N LEU A 91 -15.12 9.62 17.53
CA LEU A 91 -14.06 9.60 16.51
C LEU A 91 -13.25 10.90 16.52
N GLN A 92 -13.88 12.05 16.74
CA GLN A 92 -13.21 13.35 16.80
C GLN A 92 -12.28 13.53 18.01
N LYS A 93 -12.45 12.74 19.07
CA LYS A 93 -11.53 12.71 20.23
C LYS A 93 -10.22 11.99 19.94
N LEU A 94 -10.15 11.22 18.86
CA LEU A 94 -8.93 10.55 18.50
C LEU A 94 -7.88 11.60 18.06
N GLU A 95 -6.66 11.48 18.54
CA GLU A 95 -5.57 12.39 18.20
C GLU A 95 -4.85 11.97 16.94
N ARG A 96 -4.83 10.66 16.66
CA ARG A 96 -4.17 10.05 15.50
C ARG A 96 -4.72 8.66 15.23
N LEU A 97 -4.47 8.16 14.03
CA LEU A 97 -4.56 6.74 13.69
C LEU A 97 -3.25 6.26 13.08
N THR A 98 -2.89 5.03 13.39
CA THR A 98 -1.76 4.32 12.80
C THR A 98 -2.27 3.25 11.84
N THR A 99 -1.40 2.72 10.99
CA THR A 99 -1.71 1.58 10.13
C THR A 99 -2.08 0.32 10.95
N ILE A 100 -1.53 0.20 12.15
CA ILE A 100 -1.90 -0.88 13.08
C ILE A 100 -3.35 -0.73 13.54
N ASP A 101 -3.79 0.47 13.89
CA ASP A 101 -5.17 0.73 14.33
C ASP A 101 -6.18 0.39 13.24
N ILE A 102 -5.87 0.77 11.98
CA ILE A 102 -6.69 0.40 10.82
C ILE A 102 -6.76 -1.12 10.69
N ASN A 103 -5.60 -1.77 10.72
CA ASN A 103 -5.50 -3.20 10.54
C ASN A 103 -6.26 -3.97 11.62
N GLN A 104 -6.14 -3.56 12.88
CA GLN A 104 -6.87 -4.17 13.99
C GLN A 104 -8.39 -4.05 13.82
N PHE A 105 -8.87 -2.89 13.37
CA PHE A 105 -10.30 -2.70 13.12
C PHE A 105 -10.78 -3.53 11.93
N LEU A 106 -10.06 -3.55 10.82
CA LEU A 106 -10.45 -4.34 9.64
C LEU A 106 -10.43 -5.85 9.88
N CYS A 107 -9.52 -6.35 10.73
CA CYS A 107 -9.48 -7.75 11.13
C CYS A 107 -10.56 -8.12 12.16
N GLY A 108 -11.02 -7.18 12.95
CA GLY A 108 -12.02 -7.40 14.01
C GLY A 108 -12.73 -6.11 14.41
N PRO A 109 -13.76 -5.67 13.66
CA PRO A 109 -14.44 -4.39 13.90
C PRO A 109 -15.02 -4.24 15.31
N TYR A 110 -15.41 -5.35 15.92
CA TYR A 110 -16.02 -5.39 17.27
C TYR A 110 -15.00 -5.64 18.38
N ASN A 111 -13.70 -5.65 18.06
CA ASN A 111 -12.64 -5.83 19.05
C ASN A 111 -12.48 -4.57 19.91
N THR A 112 -12.95 -4.62 21.15
CA THR A 112 -12.91 -3.50 22.11
C THR A 112 -11.52 -3.16 22.63
N GLU A 113 -10.53 -4.00 22.39
CA GLU A 113 -9.13 -3.70 22.72
C GLU A 113 -8.48 -2.76 21.68
N SER A 114 -9.05 -2.68 20.47
CA SER A 114 -8.57 -1.76 19.44
C SER A 114 -9.03 -0.32 19.70
N VAL A 115 -8.27 0.65 19.23
CA VAL A 115 -8.58 2.10 19.38
C VAL A 115 -9.95 2.43 18.77
N LEU A 116 -10.21 1.97 17.56
CA LEU A 116 -11.45 2.23 16.84
C LEU A 116 -12.62 1.42 17.39
N GLY A 117 -12.40 0.18 17.82
CA GLY A 117 -13.42 -0.64 18.46
C GLY A 117 -13.89 -0.04 19.79
N ARG A 118 -12.98 0.50 20.61
CA ARG A 118 -13.35 1.25 21.83
C ARG A 118 -14.17 2.50 21.52
N ALA A 119 -13.79 3.24 20.47
CA ALA A 119 -14.55 4.43 20.07
C ALA A 119 -15.97 4.06 19.60
N ALA A 120 -16.14 2.89 19.01
CA ALA A 120 -17.39 2.44 18.41
C ALA A 120 -18.37 1.80 19.39
N ILE A 121 -17.90 0.97 20.35
CA ILE A 121 -18.74 0.06 21.12
C ILE A 121 -19.92 0.71 21.85
N MET A 122 -19.78 1.93 22.33
CA MET A 122 -20.80 2.63 23.11
C MET A 122 -21.60 3.66 22.30
N SER A 123 -21.30 3.83 21.02
CA SER A 123 -21.83 4.97 20.28
C SER A 123 -22.16 4.69 18.82
N ALA A 124 -21.57 3.66 18.21
CA ALA A 124 -21.77 3.35 16.80
C ALA A 124 -23.02 2.48 16.59
N THR A 125 -23.77 2.80 15.54
CA THR A 125 -24.81 1.92 15.00
C THR A 125 -24.18 0.87 14.05
N PRO A 126 -24.90 -0.19 13.66
CA PRO A 126 -24.40 -1.12 12.63
C PRO A 126 -23.97 -0.41 11.36
N GLU A 127 -24.72 0.59 10.91
CA GLU A 127 -24.42 1.38 9.71
C GLU A 127 -23.15 2.23 9.89
N ASP A 128 -22.85 2.71 11.09
CA ASP A 128 -21.62 3.42 11.41
C ASP A 128 -20.41 2.48 11.31
N TYR A 129 -20.54 1.23 11.80
CA TYR A 129 -19.49 0.21 11.62
C TYR A 129 -19.23 -0.07 10.15
N ASP A 130 -20.27 -0.26 9.34
CA ASP A 130 -20.14 -0.53 7.91
C ASP A 130 -19.47 0.63 7.18
N ARG A 131 -19.87 1.86 7.47
CA ARG A 131 -19.28 3.07 6.87
C ARG A 131 -17.81 3.22 7.25
N LEU A 132 -17.48 3.07 8.53
CA LEU A 132 -16.10 3.14 8.99
C LEU A 132 -15.25 2.04 8.32
N TYR A 133 -15.76 0.80 8.28
CA TYR A 133 -15.10 -0.31 7.59
C TYR A 133 -14.81 0.03 6.13
N GLN A 134 -15.80 0.51 5.38
CA GLN A 134 -15.66 0.88 3.97
C GLN A 134 -14.62 1.98 3.75
N ILE A 135 -14.58 3.00 4.60
CA ILE A 135 -13.58 4.07 4.52
C ILE A 135 -12.18 3.50 4.69
N LEU A 136 -11.96 2.73 5.75
CA LEU A 136 -10.65 2.17 6.07
C LEU A 136 -10.22 1.12 5.02
N ASP A 137 -11.13 0.27 4.60
CA ASP A 137 -10.89 -0.75 3.57
C ASP A 137 -10.54 -0.13 2.22
N SER A 138 -11.17 0.99 1.85
CA SER A 138 -10.86 1.73 0.62
C SER A 138 -9.43 2.28 0.62
N ILE A 139 -8.87 2.65 1.77
CA ILE A 139 -7.49 3.11 1.88
C ILE A 139 -6.52 1.95 1.69
N VAL A 140 -6.82 0.79 2.29
CA VAL A 140 -6.03 -0.44 2.10
C VAL A 140 -6.12 -0.91 0.65
N GLU A 141 -7.30 -0.89 0.05
CA GLU A 141 -7.54 -1.21 -1.35
C GLU A 141 -6.74 -0.31 -2.29
N ARG A 142 -6.72 1.00 -2.05
CA ARG A 142 -5.91 1.95 -2.82
C ARG A 142 -4.42 1.60 -2.76
N SER A 143 -3.93 1.24 -1.59
CA SER A 143 -2.55 0.80 -1.38
C SER A 143 -2.22 -0.44 -2.21
N ALA A 144 -3.10 -1.44 -2.20
CA ALA A 144 -2.94 -2.66 -2.98
C ALA A 144 -2.93 -2.38 -4.48
N ARG A 145 -3.80 -1.49 -4.98
CA ARG A 145 -3.84 -1.09 -6.39
C ARG A 145 -2.56 -0.43 -6.85
N TYR A 146 -2.01 0.50 -6.07
CA TYR A 146 -0.75 1.15 -6.42
C TYR A 146 0.41 0.16 -6.42
N ALA A 147 0.48 -0.73 -5.42
CA ALA A 147 1.49 -1.77 -5.37
C ALA A 147 1.42 -2.70 -6.60
N ALA A 148 0.22 -3.14 -6.95
CA ALA A 148 0.00 -3.99 -8.14
C ALA A 148 0.33 -3.27 -9.44
N ALA A 149 -0.04 -2.00 -9.58
CA ALA A 149 0.26 -1.20 -10.77
C ALA A 149 1.77 -1.06 -11.00
N ILE A 150 2.52 -0.76 -9.94
CA ILE A 150 3.98 -0.63 -10.00
C ILE A 150 4.63 -1.97 -10.32
N LEU A 151 4.21 -3.05 -9.65
CA LEU A 151 4.72 -4.39 -9.92
C LEU A 151 4.44 -4.82 -11.35
N SER A 152 3.21 -4.61 -11.83
CA SER A 152 2.84 -4.90 -13.21
C SER A 152 3.71 -4.12 -14.20
N ALA A 153 3.92 -2.84 -13.96
CA ALA A 153 4.80 -2.01 -14.79
C ALA A 153 6.25 -2.55 -14.81
N CYS A 154 6.79 -2.92 -13.65
CA CYS A 154 8.14 -3.50 -13.55
C CYS A 154 8.25 -4.83 -14.33
N VAL A 155 7.26 -5.71 -14.21
CA VAL A 155 7.24 -7.00 -14.92
C VAL A 155 7.17 -6.77 -16.44
N ILE A 156 6.26 -5.92 -16.88
CA ILE A 156 6.09 -5.61 -18.31
C ILE A 156 7.37 -4.98 -18.86
N GLN A 157 7.94 -4.02 -18.15
CA GLN A 157 9.15 -3.32 -18.58
C GLN A 157 10.39 -4.22 -18.62
N SER A 158 10.46 -5.24 -17.77
CA SER A 158 11.54 -6.22 -17.78
C SER A 158 11.56 -7.12 -19.02
N GLY A 159 10.43 -7.20 -19.73
CA GLY A 159 10.27 -8.10 -20.89
C GLY A 159 10.31 -9.60 -20.57
N ALA A 160 10.32 -9.96 -19.28
CA ALA A 160 10.42 -11.34 -18.82
C ALA A 160 9.04 -11.98 -18.59
N GLY A 161 9.02 -13.30 -18.35
CA GLY A 161 7.77 -14.02 -18.00
C GLY A 161 6.95 -14.48 -19.21
N THR A 162 7.50 -14.46 -20.43
CA THR A 162 6.80 -14.92 -21.64
C THR A 162 6.73 -16.45 -21.76
N ASN A 163 7.43 -17.17 -20.88
CA ASN A 163 7.49 -18.63 -20.89
C ASN A 163 7.09 -19.18 -19.51
N ALA A 164 6.15 -20.12 -19.50
CA ALA A 164 5.67 -20.78 -18.28
C ALA A 164 6.78 -21.48 -17.47
N SER A 165 7.78 -22.03 -18.15
CA SER A 165 8.93 -22.66 -17.48
C SER A 165 9.95 -21.68 -16.91
N LYS A 166 9.83 -20.37 -17.24
CA LYS A 166 10.69 -19.28 -16.77
C LYS A 166 9.85 -18.08 -16.32
N PRO A 167 9.02 -18.23 -15.31
CA PRO A 167 8.20 -17.13 -14.80
C PRO A 167 9.07 -16.03 -14.18
N VAL A 168 8.57 -14.80 -14.18
CA VAL A 168 9.20 -13.71 -13.44
C VAL A 168 9.11 -14.01 -11.94
N CYS A 169 10.24 -13.94 -11.25
CA CYS A 169 10.26 -13.98 -9.79
C CYS A 169 10.07 -12.56 -9.24
N ILE A 170 8.98 -12.34 -8.53
CA ILE A 170 8.66 -11.08 -7.85
C ILE A 170 9.07 -11.23 -6.40
N LEU A 171 10.13 -10.55 -5.98
CA LEU A 171 10.52 -10.47 -4.58
C LEU A 171 9.68 -9.41 -3.90
N CYS A 172 8.90 -9.80 -2.89
CA CYS A 172 8.11 -8.89 -2.07
C CYS A 172 8.70 -8.79 -0.68
N ASN A 173 8.82 -7.57 -0.17
CA ASN A 173 9.30 -7.28 1.17
C ASN A 173 8.44 -6.19 1.82
N GLY A 174 8.45 -6.16 3.15
CA GLY A 174 7.81 -5.15 3.97
C GLY A 174 6.65 -5.67 4.81
N THR A 175 6.63 -5.27 6.07
CA THR A 175 5.60 -5.66 7.04
C THR A 175 4.20 -5.25 6.59
N THR A 176 4.06 -4.09 5.96
CA THR A 176 2.79 -3.60 5.43
C THR A 176 2.23 -4.55 4.38
N PHE A 177 3.07 -5.06 3.47
CA PHE A 177 2.67 -5.98 2.43
C PHE A 177 2.11 -7.29 2.99
N PHE A 178 2.80 -7.87 3.98
CA PHE A 178 2.43 -9.20 4.49
C PHE A 178 1.42 -9.19 5.63
N LYS A 179 1.35 -8.12 6.43
CA LYS A 179 0.57 -8.11 7.67
C LYS A 179 -0.67 -7.22 7.63
N THR A 180 -0.82 -6.34 6.63
CA THR A 180 -2.02 -5.53 6.53
C THR A 180 -3.15 -6.31 5.87
N HIS A 181 -4.35 -6.15 6.43
CA HIS A 181 -5.58 -6.82 6.01
C HIS A 181 -5.73 -6.87 4.49
N MET A 182 -5.77 -8.08 3.94
CA MET A 182 -6.03 -8.38 2.54
C MET A 182 -5.10 -7.75 1.48
N ILE A 183 -4.06 -6.95 1.84
CA ILE A 183 -3.20 -6.29 0.83
C ILE A 183 -2.59 -7.32 -0.12
N MET A 184 -1.92 -8.34 0.40
CA MET A 184 -1.25 -9.35 -0.41
C MET A 184 -2.23 -10.05 -1.37
N ASN A 185 -3.39 -10.46 -0.88
CA ASN A 185 -4.40 -11.14 -1.69
C ASN A 185 -4.92 -10.25 -2.82
N ARG A 186 -5.16 -8.97 -2.53
CA ARG A 186 -5.60 -7.98 -3.52
C ARG A 186 -4.54 -7.73 -4.57
N VAL A 187 -3.29 -7.53 -4.16
CA VAL A 187 -2.16 -7.36 -5.10
C VAL A 187 -2.07 -8.56 -6.02
N PHE A 188 -2.14 -9.79 -5.51
CA PHE A 188 -2.08 -11.00 -6.35
C PHE A 188 -3.26 -11.09 -7.31
N GLY A 189 -4.47 -10.74 -6.88
CA GLY A 189 -5.64 -10.69 -7.77
C GLY A 189 -5.47 -9.70 -8.92
N TYR A 190 -4.91 -8.52 -8.65
CA TYR A 190 -4.60 -7.53 -9.69
C TYR A 190 -3.48 -7.97 -10.61
N LEU A 191 -2.41 -8.57 -10.07
CA LEU A 191 -1.32 -9.11 -10.89
C LEU A 191 -1.81 -10.23 -11.81
N ASP A 192 -2.67 -11.14 -11.30
CA ASP A 192 -3.27 -12.18 -12.13
C ASP A 192 -4.11 -11.59 -13.26
N THR A 193 -4.92 -10.58 -12.96
CA THR A 193 -5.71 -9.90 -13.99
C THR A 193 -4.82 -9.26 -15.05
N VAL A 194 -3.89 -8.39 -14.64
CA VAL A 194 -3.10 -7.58 -15.58
C VAL A 194 -2.03 -8.42 -16.29
N LEU A 195 -1.29 -9.24 -15.55
CA LEU A 195 -0.14 -9.96 -16.11
C LEU A 195 -0.57 -11.27 -16.77
N THR A 196 -1.40 -12.07 -16.08
CA THR A 196 -1.75 -13.40 -16.58
C THR A 196 -2.87 -13.32 -17.61
N LYS A 197 -4.02 -12.74 -17.26
CA LYS A 197 -5.23 -12.79 -18.12
C LYS A 197 -5.12 -11.84 -19.32
N GLU A 198 -4.65 -10.61 -19.12
CA GLU A 198 -4.60 -9.60 -20.18
C GLU A 198 -3.33 -9.72 -21.06
N ARG A 199 -2.20 -10.18 -20.51
CA ARG A 199 -0.90 -10.15 -21.19
C ARG A 199 -0.25 -11.52 -21.40
N GLY A 200 -0.80 -12.59 -20.82
CA GLY A 200 -0.24 -13.94 -20.96
C GLY A 200 1.13 -14.12 -20.31
N LEU A 201 1.46 -13.30 -19.31
CA LEU A 201 2.76 -13.35 -18.63
C LEU A 201 2.69 -14.27 -17.40
N TYR A 202 3.75 -15.03 -17.20
CA TYR A 202 3.91 -15.95 -16.06
C TYR A 202 4.77 -15.32 -14.98
N TRP A 203 4.30 -15.37 -13.76
CA TRP A 203 4.98 -14.80 -12.59
C TRP A 203 4.81 -15.68 -11.36
N LYS A 204 5.69 -15.52 -10.41
CA LYS A 204 5.60 -16.10 -9.07
C LYS A 204 6.17 -15.15 -8.03
N VAL A 205 5.59 -15.13 -6.85
CA VAL A 205 6.12 -14.38 -5.72
C VAL A 205 7.10 -15.23 -4.94
N VAL A 206 8.18 -14.61 -4.51
CA VAL A 206 9.16 -15.18 -3.61
C VAL A 206 9.36 -14.22 -2.43
N SER A 207 9.59 -14.78 -1.26
CA SER A 207 10.02 -14.07 -0.06
C SER A 207 11.26 -14.79 0.45
N LEU A 208 12.27 -14.04 0.83
CA LEU A 208 13.51 -14.57 1.37
C LEU A 208 13.73 -13.94 2.75
N GLU A 209 14.08 -14.77 3.72
CA GLU A 209 14.66 -14.27 4.96
C GLU A 209 16.01 -13.65 4.62
N ASP A 210 16.36 -12.54 5.23
CA ASP A 210 17.63 -11.81 5.02
C ASP A 210 17.88 -11.28 3.58
N ASP A 211 16.85 -11.11 2.78
CA ASP A 211 16.95 -10.62 1.40
C ASP A 211 17.68 -9.28 1.27
N ILE A 212 17.48 -8.36 2.23
CA ILE A 212 18.15 -7.05 2.29
C ILE A 212 19.65 -7.25 2.53
N THR A 213 20.03 -8.09 3.48
CA THR A 213 21.43 -8.37 3.82
C THR A 213 22.14 -9.03 2.65
N LEU A 214 21.51 -10.04 2.05
CA LEU A 214 22.04 -10.73 0.87
C LEU A 214 22.18 -9.79 -0.33
N GLY A 215 21.18 -8.97 -0.61
CA GLY A 215 21.19 -7.99 -1.68
C GLY A 215 22.30 -6.94 -1.49
N THR A 216 22.49 -6.46 -0.27
CA THR A 216 23.56 -5.51 0.06
C THR A 216 24.94 -6.14 -0.11
N ALA A 217 25.12 -7.37 0.35
CA ALA A 217 26.38 -8.11 0.15
C ALA A 217 26.70 -8.29 -1.34
N ILE A 218 25.74 -8.73 -2.15
CA ILE A 218 25.90 -8.87 -3.61
C ILE A 218 26.28 -7.54 -4.27
N ALA A 219 25.65 -6.44 -3.86
CA ALA A 219 25.94 -5.12 -4.40
C ALA A 219 27.36 -4.63 -4.06
N ALA A 220 27.89 -5.02 -2.89
CA ALA A 220 29.24 -4.65 -2.47
C ALA A 220 30.36 -5.38 -3.22
N PHE A 221 30.06 -6.50 -3.87
CA PHE A 221 31.04 -7.28 -4.66
C PHE A 221 30.99 -6.99 -6.18
N ARG A 222 30.24 -5.98 -6.61
CA ARG A 222 30.16 -5.50 -8.00
C ARG A 222 30.81 -4.14 -8.14
#